data_e6417af4731998f09ef5ef67eca0133f
#
_entry.id   e6417af4731998f09ef5ef67eca0133f
#
_cell.length_a   1.000
_cell.length_b   1.000
_cell.length_c   1.000
_cell.angle_alpha   90.00
_cell.angle_beta   90.00
_cell.angle_gamma   90.00
#
_symmetry.space_group_name_H-M   'P 1'
#
loop_
_entity.id
_entity.type
_entity.pdbx_description
1 polymer ?
#
loop_
_entity_poly.entity_id
_entity_poly.type
_entity_poly.pdbx_seq_one_letter_code
_entity_poly.pdbx_strand_id
1 'polypeptide(L)'
;MSKGDLAAIMALEQELFPEDAWTRQMFAAEFAQPVSRRLYLVAEEGKELVGYAGMMFTGGSQADVVTLAVNPAHWGQGTGMALLTALVDEAEKRGYAEVLLEVREDNPRARQLYLRHGFTEVGIRRGYYQPSGVDAVVMRKKLL
;
A
#
# COMPACT_ATOMS: atom_id res chain seq x y z
N MET A 1 4.65 9.51 8.37
CA MET A 1 3.27 9.99 8.17
C MET A 1 2.72 10.51 9.49
N SER A 2 2.07 11.64 9.47
CA SER A 2 1.50 12.27 10.66
C SER A 2 0.01 12.53 10.47
N LYS A 3 -0.67 12.91 11.55
CA LYS A 3 -2.09 13.30 11.48
C LYS A 3 -2.31 14.51 10.55
N GLY A 4 -1.30 15.38 10.41
CA GLY A 4 -1.36 16.51 9.49
C GLY A 4 -1.43 16.12 8.03
N ASP A 5 -1.02 14.90 7.67
CA ASP A 5 -1.07 14.41 6.30
C ASP A 5 -2.44 13.82 5.93
N LEU A 6 -3.32 13.64 6.90
CA LEU A 6 -4.58 12.90 6.72
C LEU A 6 -5.47 13.48 5.61
N ALA A 7 -5.63 14.79 5.58
CA ALA A 7 -6.51 15.43 4.58
C ALA A 7 -5.99 15.20 3.16
N ALA A 8 -4.68 15.34 2.95
CA ALA A 8 -4.06 15.12 1.64
C ALA A 8 -4.14 13.64 1.23
N ILE A 9 -3.95 12.73 2.17
CA ILE A 9 -4.06 11.28 1.93
C ILE A 9 -5.49 10.92 1.54
N MET A 10 -6.48 11.44 2.26
CA MET A 10 -7.89 11.17 1.95
C MET A 10 -8.29 11.71 0.58
N ALA A 11 -7.79 12.88 0.20
CA ALA A 11 -8.05 13.45 -1.12
C ALA A 11 -7.45 12.56 -2.22
N LEU A 12 -6.24 12.08 -2.04
CA LEU A 12 -5.59 11.19 -3.00
C LEU A 12 -6.28 9.83 -3.08
N GLU A 13 -6.67 9.26 -1.96
CA GLU A 13 -7.40 8.00 -1.88
C GLU A 13 -8.73 8.10 -2.62
N GLN A 14 -9.47 9.20 -2.42
CA GLN A 14 -10.75 9.43 -3.08
C GLN A 14 -10.58 9.58 -4.59
N GLU A 15 -9.51 10.23 -5.04
CA GLU A 15 -9.22 10.39 -6.46
C GLU A 15 -8.87 9.06 -7.13
N LEU A 16 -8.03 8.24 -6.48
CA LEU A 16 -7.53 6.98 -7.05
C LEU A 16 -8.50 5.82 -6.88
N PHE A 17 -9.24 5.79 -5.80
CA PHE A 17 -10.13 4.68 -5.44
C PHE A 17 -11.53 5.18 -5.07
N PRO A 18 -12.24 5.87 -6.00
CA PRO A 18 -13.51 6.53 -5.66
C PRO A 18 -14.60 5.58 -5.18
N GLU A 19 -14.56 4.31 -5.61
CA GLU A 19 -15.56 3.31 -5.22
C GLU A 19 -15.28 2.71 -3.85
N ASP A 20 -13.98 2.51 -3.51
CA ASP A 20 -13.55 1.74 -2.33
C ASP A 20 -12.65 2.57 -1.41
N ALA A 21 -12.65 3.88 -1.52
CA ALA A 21 -11.79 4.76 -0.72
C ALA A 21 -12.03 4.57 0.78
N TRP A 22 -10.96 4.63 1.54
CA TRP A 22 -11.04 4.58 2.99
C TRP A 22 -11.71 5.84 3.53
N THR A 23 -12.53 5.65 4.57
CA THR A 23 -13.14 6.77 5.30
C THR A 23 -12.12 7.40 6.26
N ARG A 24 -12.42 8.64 6.71
CA ARG A 24 -11.62 9.30 7.75
C ARG A 24 -11.50 8.44 9.00
N GLN A 25 -12.57 7.77 9.38
CA GLN A 25 -12.59 6.90 10.55
C GLN A 25 -11.69 5.70 10.40
N MET A 26 -11.64 5.11 9.19
CA MET A 26 -10.73 4.00 8.90
C MET A 26 -9.28 4.43 9.02
N PHE A 27 -8.91 5.57 8.46
CA PHE A 27 -7.54 6.10 8.59
C PHE A 27 -7.19 6.42 10.05
N ALA A 28 -8.11 7.03 10.79
CA ALA A 28 -7.87 7.34 12.20
C ALA A 28 -7.62 6.08 13.02
N ALA A 29 -8.38 5.01 12.79
CA ALA A 29 -8.18 3.73 13.44
C ALA A 29 -6.82 3.13 13.13
N GLU A 30 -6.37 3.21 11.87
CA GLU A 30 -5.07 2.72 11.45
C GLU A 30 -3.92 3.52 12.08
N PHE A 31 -4.03 4.84 12.11
CA PHE A 31 -3.00 5.70 12.70
C PHE A 31 -2.88 5.54 14.23
N ALA A 32 -3.93 5.03 14.88
CA ALA A 32 -3.89 4.72 16.30
C ALA A 32 -3.10 3.44 16.60
N GLN A 33 -2.82 2.62 15.60
CA GLN A 33 -2.04 1.39 15.78
C GLN A 33 -0.58 1.72 16.08
N PRO A 34 0.08 0.93 16.98
CA PRO A 34 1.49 1.17 17.27
C PRO A 34 2.38 0.88 16.05
N VAL A 35 3.53 1.54 15.97
CA VAL A 35 4.52 1.38 14.89
C VAL A 35 5.01 -0.07 14.78
N SER A 36 4.96 -0.84 15.85
CA SER A 36 5.29 -2.27 15.83
C SER A 36 4.32 -3.09 14.97
N ARG A 37 3.12 -2.58 14.71
CA ARG A 37 2.08 -3.26 13.94
C ARG A 37 1.78 -2.60 12.61
N ARG A 38 1.95 -1.28 12.51
CA ARG A 38 1.62 -0.50 11.32
C ARG A 38 2.71 0.50 11.03
N LEU A 39 3.11 0.56 9.78
CA LEU A 39 4.05 1.56 9.29
C LEU A 39 3.42 2.28 8.12
N TYR A 40 3.35 3.61 8.18
CA TYR A 40 2.87 4.43 7.09
C TYR A 40 3.95 5.40 6.66
N LEU A 41 4.19 5.45 5.36
CA LEU A 41 5.19 6.33 4.74
C LEU A 41 4.50 7.29 3.78
N VAL A 42 5.05 8.48 3.64
CA VAL A 42 4.60 9.45 2.65
C VAL A 42 5.77 9.80 1.73
N ALA A 43 5.44 10.10 0.48
CA ALA A 43 6.37 10.68 -0.47
C ALA A 43 5.97 12.14 -0.67
N GLU A 44 6.94 13.04 -0.55
CA GLU A 44 6.73 14.45 -0.74
C GLU A 44 7.65 14.97 -1.84
N GLU A 45 7.16 15.94 -2.60
CA GLU A 45 7.95 16.68 -3.56
C GLU A 45 7.79 18.16 -3.19
N GLY A 46 8.86 18.74 -2.63
CA GLY A 46 8.76 20.04 -2.00
C GLY A 46 7.85 19.91 -0.75
N LYS A 47 6.76 20.68 -0.73
CA LYS A 47 5.77 20.64 0.35
C LYS A 47 4.50 19.85 -0.02
N GLU A 48 4.47 19.28 -1.22
CA GLU A 48 3.33 18.56 -1.72
C GLU A 48 3.47 17.08 -1.43
N LEU A 49 2.42 16.49 -0.82
CA LEU A 49 2.32 15.05 -0.65
C LEU A 49 1.93 14.44 -2.00
N VAL A 50 2.79 13.59 -2.56
CA VAL A 50 2.58 12.98 -3.88
C VAL A 50 2.28 11.49 -3.82
N GLY A 51 2.44 10.86 -2.67
CA GLY A 51 2.11 9.45 -2.50
C GLY A 51 2.17 9.01 -1.05
N TYR A 52 1.65 7.82 -0.80
CA TYR A 52 1.72 7.22 0.52
C TYR A 52 1.67 5.70 0.41
N ALA A 53 2.13 5.02 1.45
CA ALA A 53 2.10 3.57 1.52
C ALA A 53 1.99 3.13 2.97
N GLY A 54 1.38 1.97 3.18
CA GLY A 54 1.23 1.40 4.52
C GLY A 54 1.52 -0.09 4.53
N MET A 55 2.02 -0.56 5.66
CA MET A 55 2.34 -1.95 5.89
C MET A 55 1.87 -2.38 7.27
N MET A 56 1.36 -3.61 7.35
CA MET A 56 0.95 -4.25 8.58
C MET A 56 1.95 -5.35 8.94
N PHE A 57 2.40 -5.34 10.19
CA PHE A 57 3.26 -6.38 10.75
C PHE A 57 2.43 -7.28 11.65
N THR A 58 2.36 -8.56 11.29
CA THR A 58 1.50 -9.53 11.98
C THR A 58 2.12 -10.15 13.21
N GLY A 59 3.44 -9.98 13.39
CA GLY A 59 4.20 -10.65 14.46
C GLY A 59 4.59 -12.08 14.11
N GLY A 60 4.15 -12.60 12.95
CA GLY A 60 4.50 -13.93 12.45
C GLY A 60 5.62 -13.87 11.41
N SER A 61 5.48 -14.64 10.35
CA SER A 61 6.47 -14.71 9.26
C SER A 61 6.16 -13.77 8.11
N GLN A 62 4.98 -13.16 8.10
CA GLN A 62 4.41 -12.42 6.96
C GLN A 62 4.15 -10.98 7.34
N ALA A 63 4.54 -10.06 6.48
CA ALA A 63 4.12 -8.65 6.52
C ALA A 63 3.21 -8.37 5.33
N ASP A 64 2.24 -7.47 5.50
CA ASP A 64 1.25 -7.17 4.47
C ASP A 64 1.32 -5.71 4.06
N VAL A 65 1.39 -5.44 2.76
CA VAL A 65 1.18 -4.09 2.22
C VAL A 65 -0.33 -3.84 2.26
N VAL A 66 -0.77 -2.83 3.01
CA VAL A 66 -2.19 -2.53 3.17
C VAL A 66 -2.67 -1.45 2.21
N THR A 67 -1.76 -0.59 1.75
CA THR A 67 -2.08 0.44 0.75
C THR A 67 -0.81 0.95 0.10
N LEU A 68 -0.93 1.42 -1.13
CA LEU A 68 0.13 2.13 -1.85
C LEU A 68 -0.52 2.96 -2.94
N ALA A 69 -0.29 4.25 -2.91
CA ALA A 69 -0.91 5.17 -3.87
C ALA A 69 0.04 6.31 -4.22
N VAL A 70 0.06 6.69 -5.49
CA VAL A 70 0.85 7.82 -5.99
C VAL A 70 -0.08 8.70 -6.83
N ASN A 71 0.00 10.02 -6.62
CA ASN A 71 -0.74 10.99 -7.42
C ASN A 71 -0.44 10.75 -8.90
N PRO A 72 -1.48 10.61 -9.76
CA PRO A 72 -1.28 10.35 -11.18
C PRO A 72 -0.36 11.34 -11.89
N ALA A 73 -0.34 12.62 -11.46
CA ALA A 73 0.55 13.63 -12.02
C ALA A 73 2.05 13.30 -11.80
N HIS A 74 2.35 12.42 -10.88
CA HIS A 74 3.72 12.02 -10.52
C HIS A 74 4.03 10.57 -10.90
N TRP A 75 3.20 9.93 -11.71
CA TRP A 75 3.47 8.59 -12.21
C TRP A 75 4.67 8.59 -13.15
N GLY A 76 5.37 7.46 -13.18
CA GLY A 76 6.53 7.30 -14.05
C GLY A 76 7.83 7.92 -13.54
N GLN A 77 7.83 8.41 -12.31
CA GLN A 77 9.00 9.04 -11.68
C GLN A 77 9.69 8.14 -10.64
N GLY A 78 9.23 6.90 -10.50
CA GLY A 78 9.81 5.96 -9.55
C GLY A 78 9.31 6.11 -8.11
N THR A 79 8.35 6.97 -7.84
CA THR A 79 7.81 7.21 -6.50
C THR A 79 7.19 5.96 -5.89
N GLY A 80 6.35 5.25 -6.66
CA GLY A 80 5.73 4.01 -6.21
C GLY A 80 6.74 2.93 -5.89
N MET A 81 7.77 2.78 -6.74
CA MET A 81 8.84 1.83 -6.52
C MET A 81 9.65 2.19 -5.26
N ALA A 82 9.92 3.46 -5.03
CA ALA A 82 10.64 3.91 -3.84
C ALA A 82 9.85 3.63 -2.56
N LEU A 83 8.54 3.90 -2.57
CA LEU A 83 7.67 3.60 -1.43
C LEU A 83 7.63 2.10 -1.15
N LEU A 84 7.44 1.29 -2.18
CA LEU A 84 7.37 -0.16 -2.04
C LEU A 84 8.71 -0.72 -1.53
N THR A 85 9.82 -0.25 -2.08
CA THR A 85 11.15 -0.66 -1.65
C THR A 85 11.39 -0.35 -0.18
N ALA A 86 10.98 0.84 0.28
CA ALA A 86 11.11 1.22 1.68
C ALA A 86 10.31 0.31 2.60
N LEU A 87 9.09 -0.07 2.21
CA LEU A 87 8.28 -1.01 2.98
C LEU A 87 8.93 -2.40 3.04
N VAL A 88 9.36 -2.91 1.90
CA VAL A 88 9.97 -4.25 1.81
C VAL A 88 11.28 -4.30 2.61
N ASP A 89 12.10 -3.25 2.51
CA ASP A 89 13.35 -3.16 3.27
C ASP A 89 13.09 -3.18 4.77
N GLU A 90 12.05 -2.51 5.23
CA GLU A 90 11.68 -2.51 6.65
C GLU A 90 11.21 -3.90 7.10
N ALA A 91 10.44 -4.60 6.29
CA ALA A 91 10.02 -5.96 6.59
C ALA A 91 11.21 -6.89 6.69
N GLU A 92 12.15 -6.77 5.76
CA GLU A 92 13.40 -7.56 5.76
C GLU A 92 14.23 -7.26 7.00
N LYS A 93 14.39 -5.99 7.35
CA LYS A 93 15.11 -5.55 8.54
C LYS A 93 14.51 -6.12 9.83
N ARG A 94 13.19 -6.25 9.89
CA ARG A 94 12.47 -6.81 11.03
C ARG A 94 12.45 -8.34 11.04
N GLY A 95 13.05 -9.00 10.04
CA GLY A 95 13.16 -10.46 10.00
C GLY A 95 11.96 -11.19 9.43
N TYR A 96 11.07 -10.53 8.72
CA TYR A 96 9.94 -11.19 8.08
C TYR A 96 10.39 -12.03 6.90
N ALA A 97 9.76 -13.19 6.74
CA ALA A 97 10.12 -14.14 5.69
C ALA A 97 9.53 -13.78 4.33
N GLU A 98 8.41 -13.08 4.32
CA GLU A 98 7.70 -12.73 3.09
C GLU A 98 6.82 -11.50 3.26
N VAL A 99 6.49 -10.87 2.12
CA VAL A 99 5.54 -9.76 2.04
C VAL A 99 4.41 -10.17 1.12
N LEU A 100 3.17 -9.97 1.57
CA LEU A 100 1.97 -10.19 0.78
C LEU A 100 1.25 -8.87 0.54
N LEU A 101 0.47 -8.85 -0.52
CA LEU A 101 -0.42 -7.73 -0.83
C LEU A 101 -1.60 -8.22 -1.67
N GLU A 102 -2.66 -7.43 -1.66
CA GLU A 102 -3.77 -7.57 -2.59
C GLU A 102 -3.80 -6.35 -3.50
N VAL A 103 -4.02 -6.58 -4.79
CA VAL A 103 -4.16 -5.51 -5.78
C VAL A 103 -5.45 -5.73 -6.57
N ARG A 104 -6.16 -4.65 -6.89
CA ARG A 104 -7.38 -4.73 -7.71
C ARG A 104 -7.04 -5.38 -9.05
N GLU A 105 -7.88 -6.33 -9.47
CA GLU A 105 -7.73 -6.98 -10.77
C GLU A 105 -7.74 -5.97 -11.91
N ASP A 106 -8.51 -4.89 -11.76
CA ASP A 106 -8.65 -3.83 -12.78
C ASP A 106 -7.59 -2.74 -12.68
N ASN A 107 -6.50 -2.97 -11.96
CA ASN A 107 -5.40 -2.02 -11.81
C ASN A 107 -4.08 -2.60 -12.37
N PRO A 108 -3.93 -2.63 -13.71
CA PRO A 108 -2.73 -3.21 -14.33
C PRO A 108 -1.45 -2.43 -14.01
N ARG A 109 -1.53 -1.12 -13.78
CA ARG A 109 -0.38 -0.29 -13.43
C ARG A 109 0.25 -0.74 -12.11
N ALA A 110 -0.57 -0.94 -11.08
CA ALA A 110 -0.09 -1.40 -9.79
C ALA A 110 0.47 -2.82 -9.88
N ARG A 111 -0.23 -3.71 -10.60
CA ARG A 111 0.26 -5.09 -10.82
C ARG A 111 1.63 -5.10 -11.47
N GLN A 112 1.85 -4.26 -12.49
CA GLN A 112 3.15 -4.14 -13.16
C GLN A 112 4.24 -3.67 -12.22
N LEU A 113 3.93 -2.71 -11.35
CA LEU A 113 4.86 -2.21 -10.34
C LEU A 113 5.32 -3.35 -9.42
N TYR A 114 4.37 -4.13 -8.91
CA TYR A 114 4.68 -5.24 -8.01
C TYR A 114 5.47 -6.34 -8.72
N LEU A 115 5.10 -6.68 -9.95
CA LEU A 115 5.85 -7.67 -10.74
C LEU A 115 7.29 -7.22 -10.97
N ARG A 116 7.50 -5.94 -11.29
CA ARG A 116 8.86 -5.39 -11.49
C ARG A 116 9.68 -5.41 -10.21
N HIS A 117 9.04 -5.29 -9.05
CA HIS A 117 9.75 -5.37 -7.77
C HIS A 117 10.11 -6.81 -7.40
N GLY A 118 9.54 -7.79 -8.08
CA GLY A 118 9.82 -9.20 -7.81
C GLY A 118 8.70 -9.95 -7.09
N PHE A 119 7.53 -9.35 -6.97
CA PHE A 119 6.34 -10.05 -6.46
C PHE A 119 5.81 -11.01 -7.52
N THR A 120 5.21 -12.11 -7.09
CA THR A 120 4.55 -13.08 -7.96
C THR A 120 3.08 -13.22 -7.59
N GLU A 121 2.24 -13.48 -8.58
CA GLU A 121 0.81 -13.72 -8.34
C GLU A 121 0.62 -15.12 -7.75
N VAL A 122 -0.10 -15.22 -6.63
CA VAL A 122 -0.30 -16.49 -5.93
C VAL A 122 -1.76 -16.87 -5.73
N GLY A 123 -2.71 -15.99 -6.03
CA GLY A 123 -4.12 -16.31 -5.88
C GLY A 123 -5.03 -15.15 -6.23
N ILE A 124 -6.33 -15.40 -6.09
CA ILE A 124 -7.38 -14.41 -6.32
C ILE A 124 -8.35 -14.46 -5.16
N ARG A 125 -8.73 -13.28 -4.64
CA ARG A 125 -9.82 -13.15 -3.67
C ARG A 125 -11.01 -12.52 -4.37
N ARG A 126 -12.05 -13.29 -4.58
CA ARG A 126 -13.23 -12.83 -5.30
C ARG A 126 -14.05 -11.86 -4.46
N GLY A 127 -14.49 -10.76 -5.09
CA GLY A 127 -15.31 -9.74 -4.46
C GLY A 127 -14.65 -9.04 -3.28
N TYR A 128 -13.33 -9.04 -3.21
CA TYR A 128 -12.56 -8.56 -2.07
C TYR A 128 -12.80 -7.07 -1.79
N TYR A 129 -12.81 -6.25 -2.83
CA TYR A 129 -13.02 -4.80 -2.69
C TYR A 129 -14.51 -4.47 -2.62
N GLN A 130 -14.89 -3.73 -1.60
CA GLN A 130 -16.28 -3.34 -1.37
C GLN A 130 -16.36 -1.81 -1.28
N PRO A 131 -17.45 -1.23 -1.80
CA PRO A 131 -18.68 -1.83 -2.33
C PRO A 131 -18.62 -2.28 -3.79
N SER A 132 -17.54 -2.02 -4.54
CA SER A 132 -17.46 -2.32 -5.98
C SER A 132 -17.61 -3.80 -6.33
N GLY A 133 -17.19 -4.70 -5.45
CA GLY A 133 -17.18 -6.13 -5.71
C GLY A 133 -16.04 -6.60 -6.62
N VAL A 134 -15.05 -5.75 -6.90
CA VAL A 134 -13.90 -6.09 -7.74
C VAL A 134 -13.03 -7.13 -7.04
N ASP A 135 -12.55 -8.12 -7.81
CA ASP A 135 -11.65 -9.14 -7.30
C ASP A 135 -10.27 -8.58 -6.99
N ALA A 136 -9.58 -9.19 -6.05
CA ALA A 136 -8.19 -8.89 -5.75
C ALA A 136 -7.27 -10.00 -6.25
N VAL A 137 -6.15 -9.61 -6.82
CA VAL A 137 -5.04 -10.51 -7.12
C VAL A 137 -4.12 -10.50 -5.90
N VAL A 138 -3.84 -11.67 -5.35
CA VAL A 138 -2.92 -11.80 -4.21
C VAL A 138 -1.51 -12.01 -4.75
N MET A 139 -0.58 -11.20 -4.28
CA MET A 139 0.82 -11.27 -4.71
C MET A 139 1.74 -11.42 -3.50
N ARG A 140 2.88 -12.08 -3.72
CA ARG A 140 3.84 -12.39 -2.67
C ARG A 140 5.27 -12.17 -3.15
N LYS A 141 6.10 -11.65 -2.23
CA LYS A 141 7.54 -11.61 -2.41
C LYS A 141 8.21 -12.31 -1.23
N LYS A 142 9.02 -13.32 -1.50
CA LYS A 142 9.81 -14.00 -0.48
C LYS A 142 11.06 -13.19 -0.17
N LEU A 143 11.38 -13.04 1.12
CA LEU A 143 12.57 -12.33 1.59
C LEU A 143 13.66 -13.30 2.06
N LEU A 144 13.24 -14.48 2.45
CA LEU A 144 14.14 -15.53 2.94
C LEU A 144 14.04 -16.78 2.08
#